data_4c3d4a993a9ced0de36c9187c50a3cdc
#
_entry.id   4c3d4a993a9ced0de36c9187c50a3cdc
#
_cell.length_a   1.000
_cell.length_b   1.000
_cell.length_c   1.000
_cell.angle_alpha   90.00
_cell.angle_beta   90.00
_cell.angle_gamma   90.00
#
_symmetry.space_group_name_H-M   'P 1'
#
loop_
_entity.id
_entity.type
_entity.pdbx_description
1 polymer ?
#
loop_
_entity_poly.entity_id
_entity_poly.type
_entity_poly.pdbx_seq_one_letter_code
_entity_poly.pdbx_strand_id
1 'polypeptide(L)'
;MFSESDFDRLRQIMEESPEKQELLQRLLDSHQMTISAISHEIRNPLTLIYSNLQLISSQHPDISGYKQWNQLMQDVEYTNSLLEELSAYNNSCRLNPSPIDASSFFRAIALSFAVSISNAGIEFTSRITPGLPEVHCDTVKMRQALLNLLQNARDGALQQDARKAKIRLEVIESSQCSHLPPSICVKVIDNGCGIPPEHMEHIFQPFVTYKSGGTGLGLAITERIARSHGGSLSASSVPGELTVFTLTFPIQNHG
;
A
#
# COMPACT_ATOMS: atom_id res chain seq x y z
N MET A 1 -15.36 12.93 10.58
CA MET A 1 -14.75 11.65 10.20
C MET A 1 -15.74 10.58 10.60
N PHE A 2 -16.14 9.66 9.72
CA PHE A 2 -17.06 8.58 10.07
C PHE A 2 -16.42 7.65 11.10
N SER A 3 -17.15 7.32 12.17
CA SER A 3 -16.73 6.38 13.20
C SER A 3 -17.00 4.94 12.75
N GLU A 4 -16.41 3.96 13.41
CA GLU A 4 -16.71 2.52 13.17
C GLU A 4 -18.22 2.22 13.29
N SER A 5 -18.88 2.86 14.26
CA SER A 5 -20.34 2.76 14.44
C SER A 5 -21.15 3.33 13.26
N ASP A 6 -20.60 4.32 12.53
CA ASP A 6 -21.25 4.87 11.33
C ASP A 6 -21.13 3.92 10.15
N PHE A 7 -20.02 3.19 10.03
CA PHE A 7 -19.85 2.15 9.02
C PHE A 7 -20.77 0.95 9.26
N ASP A 8 -20.94 0.53 10.52
CA ASP A 8 -21.88 -0.54 10.87
C ASP A 8 -23.32 -0.13 10.58
N ARG A 9 -23.68 1.11 10.90
CA ARG A 9 -24.99 1.67 10.55
C ARG A 9 -25.21 1.76 9.03
N LEU A 10 -24.19 2.20 8.28
CA LEU A 10 -24.27 2.23 6.81
C LEU A 10 -24.48 0.82 6.25
N ARG A 11 -23.75 -0.18 6.77
CA ARG A 11 -23.91 -1.58 6.37
C ARG A 11 -25.33 -2.08 6.67
N GLN A 12 -25.84 -1.80 7.86
CA GLN A 12 -27.21 -2.16 8.25
C GLN A 12 -28.26 -1.51 7.34
N ILE A 13 -28.10 -0.22 6.99
CA ILE A 13 -28.98 0.49 6.06
C ILE A 13 -28.92 -0.14 4.65
N MET A 14 -27.74 -0.58 4.20
CA MET A 14 -27.58 -1.26 2.92
C MET A 14 -28.28 -2.64 2.88
N GLU A 15 -28.35 -3.33 4.02
CA GLU A 15 -29.01 -4.63 4.13
C GLU A 15 -30.56 -4.51 4.23
N GLU A 16 -31.10 -3.34 4.63
CA GLU A 16 -32.53 -3.13 4.81
C GLU A 16 -33.34 -3.07 3.50
N SER A 17 -32.75 -2.57 2.41
CA SER A 17 -33.47 -2.40 1.14
C SER A 17 -32.52 -2.30 -0.04
N PRO A 18 -32.79 -3.05 -1.14
CA PRO A 18 -32.00 -2.95 -2.38
C PRO A 18 -31.94 -1.53 -2.96
N GLU A 19 -33.02 -0.75 -2.82
CA GLU A 19 -33.07 0.64 -3.31
C GLU A 19 -32.12 1.54 -2.50
N LYS A 20 -32.07 1.38 -1.18
CA LYS A 20 -31.14 2.13 -0.31
C LYS A 20 -29.71 1.74 -0.60
N GLN A 21 -29.44 0.46 -0.82
CA GLN A 21 -28.12 -0.05 -1.22
C GLN A 21 -27.67 0.59 -2.53
N GLU A 22 -28.52 0.60 -3.55
CA GLU A 22 -28.22 1.18 -4.85
C GLU A 22 -27.96 2.70 -4.76
N LEU A 23 -28.80 3.42 -3.99
CA LEU A 23 -28.64 4.86 -3.80
C LEU A 23 -27.32 5.21 -3.09
N LEU A 24 -27.00 4.49 -2.02
CA LEU A 24 -25.74 4.67 -1.29
C LEU A 24 -24.52 4.34 -2.16
N GLN A 25 -24.61 3.24 -2.95
CA GLN A 25 -23.55 2.87 -3.87
C GLN A 25 -23.33 3.95 -4.93
N ARG A 26 -24.38 4.48 -5.55
CA ARG A 26 -24.30 5.59 -6.50
C ARG A 26 -23.68 6.85 -5.88
N LEU A 27 -24.02 7.16 -4.63
CA LEU A 27 -23.50 8.31 -3.92
C LEU A 27 -21.98 8.15 -3.65
N LEU A 28 -21.57 6.96 -3.20
CA LEU A 28 -20.16 6.63 -2.99
C LEU A 28 -19.38 6.66 -4.30
N ASP A 29 -19.93 6.09 -5.37
CA ASP A 29 -19.30 6.10 -6.70
C ASP A 29 -19.17 7.52 -7.25
N SER A 30 -20.21 8.35 -7.10
CA SER A 30 -20.18 9.76 -7.51
C SER A 30 -19.12 10.55 -6.75
N HIS A 31 -19.02 10.34 -5.43
CA HIS A 31 -18.01 10.99 -4.60
C HIS A 31 -16.59 10.55 -4.99
N GLN A 32 -16.38 9.25 -5.24
CA GLN A 32 -15.10 8.73 -5.71
C GLN A 32 -14.71 9.28 -7.10
N MET A 33 -15.68 9.37 -8.04
CA MET A 33 -15.45 9.97 -9.35
C MET A 33 -15.05 11.44 -9.24
N THR A 34 -15.72 12.20 -8.37
CA THR A 34 -15.42 13.61 -8.16
C THR A 34 -14.00 13.81 -7.63
N ILE A 35 -13.59 13.04 -6.60
CA ILE A 35 -12.22 13.13 -6.05
C ILE A 35 -11.19 12.70 -7.11
N SER A 36 -11.48 11.67 -7.89
CA SER A 36 -10.58 11.23 -8.96
C SER A 36 -10.41 12.30 -10.04
N ALA A 37 -11.52 12.94 -10.47
CA ALA A 37 -11.49 14.03 -11.44
C ALA A 37 -10.68 15.22 -10.92
N ILE A 38 -10.93 15.68 -9.70
CA ILE A 38 -10.17 16.77 -9.06
C ILE A 38 -8.68 16.42 -8.99
N SER A 39 -8.34 15.19 -8.59
CA SER A 39 -6.95 14.76 -8.51
C SER A 39 -6.25 14.81 -9.87
N HIS A 40 -6.95 14.43 -10.94
CA HIS A 40 -6.44 14.54 -12.31
C HIS A 40 -6.28 15.99 -12.77
N GLU A 41 -7.25 16.85 -12.48
CA GLU A 41 -7.20 18.26 -12.85
C GLU A 41 -6.09 19.03 -12.11
N ILE A 42 -5.78 18.66 -10.86
CA ILE A 42 -4.66 19.25 -10.12
C ILE A 42 -3.32 18.68 -10.62
N ARG A 43 -3.26 17.38 -10.96
CA ARG A 43 -2.03 16.75 -11.47
C ARG A 43 -1.53 17.38 -12.76
N ASN A 44 -2.43 17.76 -13.66
CA ASN A 44 -2.07 18.32 -14.96
C ASN A 44 -1.20 19.58 -14.83
N PRO A 45 -1.62 20.66 -14.14
CA PRO A 45 -0.77 21.85 -13.96
C PRO A 45 0.50 21.56 -13.15
N LEU A 46 0.47 20.66 -12.15
CA LEU A 46 1.67 20.29 -11.40
C LEU A 46 2.69 19.58 -12.27
N THR A 47 2.26 18.71 -13.18
CA THR A 47 3.16 18.04 -14.14
C THR A 47 3.84 19.07 -15.05
N LEU A 48 3.10 20.10 -15.50
CA LEU A 48 3.67 21.18 -16.30
C LEU A 48 4.66 22.03 -15.49
N ILE A 49 4.35 22.34 -14.23
CA ILE A 49 5.27 23.04 -13.33
C ILE A 49 6.54 22.23 -13.16
N TYR A 50 6.43 20.94 -12.84
CA TYR A 50 7.59 20.04 -12.67
C TYR A 50 8.46 19.96 -13.93
N SER A 51 7.83 19.79 -15.11
CA SER A 51 8.53 19.76 -16.38
C SER A 51 9.28 21.06 -16.68
N ASN A 52 8.68 22.22 -16.37
CA ASN A 52 9.33 23.51 -16.52
C ASN A 52 10.51 23.66 -15.55
N LEU A 53 10.37 23.23 -14.31
CA LEU A 53 11.47 23.25 -13.33
C LEU A 53 12.65 22.36 -13.79
N GLN A 54 12.35 21.16 -14.32
CA GLN A 54 13.38 20.29 -14.90
C GLN A 54 14.08 20.94 -16.10
N LEU A 55 13.33 21.61 -16.98
CA LEU A 55 13.87 22.33 -18.12
C LEU A 55 14.82 23.45 -17.67
N ILE A 56 14.40 24.26 -16.69
CA ILE A 56 15.22 25.33 -16.11
C ILE A 56 16.50 24.72 -15.49
N SER A 57 16.39 23.63 -14.73
CA SER A 57 17.57 22.94 -14.16
C SER A 57 18.55 22.45 -15.23
N SER A 58 18.03 21.99 -16.38
CA SER A 58 18.86 21.52 -17.48
C SER A 58 19.58 22.66 -18.23
N GLN A 59 18.94 23.83 -18.34
CA GLN A 59 19.48 25.01 -18.99
C GLN A 59 20.41 25.83 -18.08
N HIS A 60 20.19 25.76 -16.76
CA HIS A 60 20.92 26.50 -15.75
C HIS A 60 21.41 25.56 -14.64
N PRO A 61 22.47 24.76 -14.88
CA PRO A 61 22.97 23.77 -13.90
C PRO A 61 23.39 24.38 -12.55
N ASP A 62 23.80 25.64 -12.54
CA ASP A 62 24.17 26.43 -11.35
C ASP A 62 23.02 26.63 -10.38
N ILE A 63 21.75 26.57 -10.85
CA ILE A 63 20.57 26.77 -10.01
C ILE A 63 20.41 25.63 -8.97
N SER A 64 20.91 24.45 -9.26
CA SER A 64 20.90 23.29 -8.34
C SER A 64 21.76 23.52 -7.09
N GLY A 65 22.64 24.53 -7.08
CA GLY A 65 23.36 24.96 -5.89
C GLY A 65 22.51 25.73 -4.88
N TYR A 66 21.33 26.21 -5.26
CA TYR A 66 20.45 26.95 -4.35
C TYR A 66 19.57 26.00 -3.54
N LYS A 67 19.63 26.12 -2.21
CA LYS A 67 18.82 25.29 -1.30
C LYS A 67 17.33 25.43 -1.58
N GLN A 68 16.86 26.65 -1.85
CA GLN A 68 15.45 26.93 -2.13
C GLN A 68 14.97 26.24 -3.41
N TRP A 69 15.83 26.12 -4.42
CA TRP A 69 15.51 25.39 -5.65
C TRP A 69 15.30 23.90 -5.39
N ASN A 70 16.22 23.29 -4.66
CA ASN A 70 16.10 21.88 -4.31
C ASN A 70 14.86 21.62 -3.45
N GLN A 71 14.54 22.53 -2.51
CA GLN A 71 13.34 22.43 -1.72
C GLN A 71 12.07 22.52 -2.59
N LEU A 72 12.01 23.48 -3.53
CA LEU A 72 10.89 23.61 -4.46
C LEU A 72 10.67 22.36 -5.31
N MET A 73 11.76 21.78 -5.84
CA MET A 73 11.69 20.52 -6.58
C MET A 73 11.12 19.40 -5.74
N GLN A 74 11.59 19.23 -4.49
CA GLN A 74 11.09 18.24 -3.56
C GLN A 74 9.62 18.44 -3.19
N ASP A 75 9.20 19.69 -2.97
CA ASP A 75 7.80 20.02 -2.64
C ASP A 75 6.84 19.69 -3.79
N VAL A 76 7.26 19.91 -5.04
CA VAL A 76 6.46 19.54 -6.22
C VAL A 76 6.40 18.02 -6.39
N GLU A 77 7.53 17.32 -6.23
CA GLU A 77 7.58 15.86 -6.27
C GLU A 77 6.69 15.24 -5.18
N TYR A 78 6.77 15.76 -3.96
CA TYR A 78 5.93 15.32 -2.85
C TYR A 78 4.44 15.54 -3.13
N THR A 79 4.08 16.71 -3.69
CA THR A 79 2.67 17.01 -4.03
C THR A 79 2.15 16.07 -5.13
N ASN A 80 2.95 15.77 -6.15
CA ASN A 80 2.61 14.79 -7.18
C ASN A 80 2.39 13.39 -6.58
N SER A 81 3.29 12.95 -5.70
CA SER A 81 3.17 11.65 -5.00
C SER A 81 1.88 11.58 -4.17
N LEU A 82 1.54 12.64 -3.42
CA LEU A 82 0.28 12.72 -2.68
C LEU A 82 -0.96 12.56 -3.57
N LEU A 83 -0.98 13.19 -4.74
CA LEU A 83 -2.10 13.08 -5.69
C LEU A 83 -2.20 11.69 -6.31
N GLU A 84 -1.06 11.04 -6.58
CA GLU A 84 -1.04 9.66 -7.06
C GLU A 84 -1.59 8.69 -6.02
N GLU A 85 -1.13 8.82 -4.79
CA GLU A 85 -1.60 7.99 -3.69
C GLU A 85 -3.08 8.25 -3.34
N LEU A 86 -3.54 9.51 -3.39
CA LEU A 86 -4.96 9.84 -3.21
C LEU A 86 -5.83 9.21 -4.29
N SER A 87 -5.39 9.24 -5.54
CA SER A 87 -6.07 8.56 -6.65
C SER A 87 -6.09 7.03 -6.44
N ALA A 88 -4.97 6.46 -6.01
CA ALA A 88 -4.87 5.03 -5.71
C ALA A 88 -5.77 4.63 -4.54
N TYR A 89 -5.83 5.45 -3.48
CA TYR A 89 -6.73 5.26 -2.34
C TYR A 89 -8.19 5.23 -2.77
N ASN A 90 -8.62 6.19 -3.57
CA ASN A 90 -9.99 6.27 -4.07
C ASN A 90 -10.36 5.09 -4.98
N ASN A 91 -9.41 4.61 -5.80
CA ASN A 91 -9.64 3.52 -6.75
C ASN A 91 -9.34 2.12 -6.17
N SER A 92 -8.91 2.02 -4.90
CA SER A 92 -8.45 0.77 -4.30
C SER A 92 -9.55 -0.30 -4.18
N CYS A 93 -10.82 0.10 -4.11
CA CYS A 93 -11.96 -0.83 -4.00
C CYS A 93 -12.45 -1.40 -5.33
N ARG A 94 -12.08 -0.79 -6.47
CA ARG A 94 -12.48 -1.30 -7.80
C ARG A 94 -11.47 -2.33 -8.27
N LEU A 95 -11.82 -3.61 -8.17
CA LEU A 95 -10.95 -4.71 -8.59
C LEU A 95 -11.21 -5.11 -10.04
N ASN A 96 -10.14 -5.50 -10.73
CA ASN A 96 -10.16 -6.21 -12.00
C ASN A 96 -9.43 -7.55 -11.83
N PRO A 97 -10.05 -8.54 -11.15
CA PRO A 97 -9.39 -9.79 -10.81
C PRO A 97 -9.19 -10.66 -12.05
N SER A 98 -8.06 -11.35 -12.11
CA SER A 98 -7.74 -12.36 -13.11
C SER A 98 -7.09 -13.57 -12.44
N PRO A 99 -7.19 -14.76 -13.06
CA PRO A 99 -6.52 -15.94 -12.56
C PRO A 99 -5.01 -15.80 -12.73
N ILE A 100 -4.26 -16.12 -11.68
CA ILE A 100 -2.80 -16.05 -11.67
C ILE A 100 -2.17 -17.25 -10.97
N ASP A 101 -1.00 -17.65 -11.44
CA ASP A 101 -0.10 -18.51 -10.69
C ASP A 101 0.51 -17.71 -9.52
N ALA A 102 0.05 -18.00 -8.30
CA ALA A 102 0.48 -17.28 -7.11
C ALA A 102 2.00 -17.38 -6.89
N SER A 103 2.59 -18.55 -7.10
CA SER A 103 4.02 -18.77 -6.89
C SER A 103 4.87 -17.88 -7.79
N SER A 104 4.55 -17.81 -9.08
CA SER A 104 5.28 -16.98 -10.06
C SER A 104 5.08 -15.49 -9.77
N PHE A 105 3.85 -15.08 -9.42
CA PHE A 105 3.54 -13.69 -9.11
C PHE A 105 4.36 -13.17 -7.92
N PHE A 106 4.34 -13.89 -6.79
CA PHE A 106 5.09 -13.47 -5.60
C PHE A 106 6.61 -13.53 -5.80
N ARG A 107 7.12 -14.52 -6.57
CA ARG A 107 8.56 -14.57 -6.92
C ARG A 107 8.99 -13.37 -7.74
N ALA A 108 8.17 -12.95 -8.70
CA ALA A 108 8.47 -11.77 -9.52
C ALA A 108 8.54 -10.48 -8.68
N ILE A 109 7.64 -10.32 -7.69
CA ILE A 109 7.68 -9.18 -6.76
C ILE A 109 8.92 -9.25 -5.86
N ALA A 110 9.22 -10.42 -5.29
CA ALA A 110 10.40 -10.61 -4.44
C ALA A 110 11.70 -10.28 -5.20
N LEU A 111 11.83 -10.75 -6.44
CA LEU A 111 12.99 -10.47 -7.28
C LEU A 111 13.11 -8.98 -7.61
N SER A 112 12.00 -8.36 -8.02
CA SER A 112 11.98 -6.92 -8.31
C SER A 112 12.40 -6.07 -7.10
N PHE A 113 11.90 -6.42 -5.92
CA PHE A 113 12.27 -5.73 -4.68
C PHE A 113 13.74 -5.97 -4.31
N ALA A 114 14.24 -7.21 -4.41
CA ALA A 114 15.66 -7.54 -4.16
C ALA A 114 16.60 -6.69 -5.01
N VAL A 115 16.28 -6.51 -6.31
CA VAL A 115 17.05 -5.66 -7.22
C VAL A 115 17.01 -4.19 -6.76
N SER A 116 15.84 -3.69 -6.35
CA SER A 116 15.67 -2.27 -5.94
C SER A 116 16.46 -1.89 -4.69
N ILE A 117 16.75 -2.86 -3.81
CA ILE A 117 17.52 -2.63 -2.56
C ILE A 117 18.94 -3.16 -2.58
N SER A 118 19.44 -3.64 -3.73
CA SER A 118 20.78 -4.27 -3.85
C SER A 118 21.92 -3.40 -3.32
N ASN A 119 21.79 -2.08 -3.41
CA ASN A 119 22.80 -1.11 -2.94
C ASN A 119 22.50 -0.52 -1.54
N ALA A 120 21.42 -0.97 -0.89
CA ALA A 120 20.99 -0.38 0.39
C ALA A 120 21.65 -1.01 1.62
N GLY A 121 22.45 -2.08 1.45
CA GLY A 121 23.07 -2.81 2.57
C GLY A 121 22.09 -3.63 3.41
N ILE A 122 20.89 -3.89 2.90
CA ILE A 122 19.82 -4.63 3.57
C ILE A 122 19.87 -6.10 3.13
N GLU A 123 19.84 -7.02 4.09
CA GLU A 123 19.68 -8.45 3.82
C GLU A 123 18.20 -8.74 3.52
N PHE A 124 17.89 -9.13 2.28
CA PHE A 124 16.55 -9.53 1.89
C PHE A 124 16.47 -11.03 1.63
N THR A 125 15.45 -11.67 2.21
CA THR A 125 15.16 -13.09 1.98
C THR A 125 13.69 -13.27 1.60
N SER A 126 13.39 -14.25 0.74
CA SER A 126 12.01 -14.61 0.41
C SER A 126 11.80 -16.12 0.54
N ARG A 127 10.71 -16.49 1.20
CA ARG A 127 10.25 -17.86 1.34
C ARG A 127 8.82 -17.98 0.80
N ILE A 128 8.70 -18.55 -0.38
CA ILE A 128 7.42 -18.75 -1.05
C ILE A 128 7.18 -20.25 -1.12
N THR A 129 6.06 -20.70 -0.56
CA THR A 129 5.70 -22.14 -0.57
C THR A 129 5.59 -22.62 -2.02
N PRO A 130 6.25 -23.73 -2.38
CA PRO A 130 6.10 -24.32 -3.70
C PRO A 130 4.68 -24.86 -3.90
N GLY A 131 4.15 -24.74 -5.13
CA GLY A 131 2.84 -25.30 -5.46
C GLY A 131 1.66 -24.55 -4.84
N LEU A 132 1.79 -23.26 -4.56
CA LEU A 132 0.63 -22.43 -4.21
C LEU A 132 -0.44 -22.54 -5.30
N PRO A 133 -1.72 -22.56 -4.93
CA PRO A 133 -2.81 -22.68 -5.89
C PRO A 133 -2.89 -21.44 -6.81
N GLU A 134 -3.60 -21.60 -7.92
CA GLU A 134 -4.05 -20.50 -8.72
C GLU A 134 -5.05 -19.65 -7.91
N VAL A 135 -4.92 -18.34 -7.98
CA VAL A 135 -5.79 -17.42 -7.25
C VAL A 135 -6.32 -16.33 -8.19
N HIS A 136 -7.54 -15.85 -7.89
CA HIS A 136 -8.10 -14.71 -8.59
C HIS A 136 -7.80 -13.44 -7.82
N CYS A 137 -6.96 -12.58 -8.37
CA CYS A 137 -6.69 -11.28 -7.78
C CYS A 137 -6.43 -10.19 -8.84
N ASP A 138 -6.61 -8.95 -8.44
CA ASP A 138 -6.13 -7.80 -9.21
C ASP A 138 -4.61 -7.67 -9.02
N THR A 139 -3.85 -8.08 -10.03
CA THR A 139 -2.38 -8.13 -9.97
C THR A 139 -1.74 -6.77 -9.75
N VAL A 140 -2.32 -5.70 -10.30
CA VAL A 140 -1.80 -4.33 -10.16
C VAL A 140 -1.94 -3.87 -8.72
N LYS A 141 -3.12 -4.03 -8.14
CA LYS A 141 -3.41 -3.63 -6.76
C LYS A 141 -2.69 -4.50 -5.75
N MET A 142 -2.65 -5.82 -5.96
CA MET A 142 -1.91 -6.71 -5.08
C MET A 142 -0.41 -6.40 -5.10
N ARG A 143 0.17 -6.12 -6.27
CA ARG A 143 1.56 -5.65 -6.38
C ARG A 143 1.75 -4.34 -5.63
N GLN A 144 0.85 -3.38 -5.77
CA GLN A 144 0.90 -2.10 -5.05
C GLN A 144 0.89 -2.31 -3.54
N ALA A 145 -0.04 -3.13 -3.03
CA ALA A 145 -0.13 -3.46 -1.61
C ALA A 145 1.18 -4.05 -1.07
N LEU A 146 1.76 -5.02 -1.78
CA LEU A 146 2.99 -5.67 -1.36
C LEU A 146 4.20 -4.73 -1.43
N LEU A 147 4.31 -3.91 -2.46
CA LEU A 147 5.40 -2.93 -2.56
C LEU A 147 5.31 -1.89 -1.45
N ASN A 148 4.10 -1.43 -1.07
CA ASN A 148 3.92 -0.55 0.08
C ASN A 148 4.43 -1.17 1.38
N LEU A 149 4.11 -2.45 1.64
CA LEU A 149 4.60 -3.14 2.84
C LEU A 149 6.12 -3.32 2.81
N LEU A 150 6.69 -3.70 1.67
CA LEU A 150 8.13 -3.89 1.50
C LEU A 150 8.91 -2.56 1.61
N GLN A 151 8.35 -1.47 1.08
CA GLN A 151 8.93 -0.13 1.23
C GLN A 151 8.87 0.34 2.69
N ASN A 152 7.76 0.07 3.39
CA ASN A 152 7.67 0.37 4.82
C ASN A 152 8.71 -0.40 5.63
N ALA A 153 8.92 -1.69 5.34
CA ALA A 153 9.95 -2.50 5.96
C ALA A 153 11.36 -1.95 5.69
N ARG A 154 11.63 -1.54 4.44
CA ARG A 154 12.91 -0.89 4.07
C ARG A 154 13.15 0.39 4.86
N ASP A 155 12.15 1.26 4.92
CA ASP A 155 12.29 2.54 5.60
C ASP A 155 12.49 2.35 7.10
N GLY A 156 11.77 1.41 7.74
CA GLY A 156 11.97 1.04 9.12
C GLY A 156 13.36 0.46 9.39
N ALA A 157 13.83 -0.42 8.50
CA ALA A 157 15.14 -1.05 8.61
C ALA A 157 16.29 -0.05 8.47
N LEU A 158 16.15 0.96 7.59
CA LEU A 158 17.16 1.99 7.37
C LEU A 158 17.25 3.02 8.51
N GLN A 159 16.23 3.13 9.37
CA GLN A 159 16.28 3.99 10.56
C GLN A 159 17.14 3.40 11.69
N GLN A 160 17.51 2.13 11.59
CA GLN A 160 18.46 1.48 12.48
C GLN A 160 19.84 1.36 11.81
N ASP A 161 20.72 0.52 12.36
CA ASP A 161 22.02 0.22 11.74
C ASP A 161 21.78 -0.58 10.43
N ALA A 162 21.94 0.08 9.28
CA ALA A 162 21.75 -0.52 7.95
C ALA A 162 22.55 -1.83 7.74
N ARG A 163 23.68 -2.02 8.46
CA ARG A 163 24.51 -3.23 8.38
C ARG A 163 23.86 -4.47 9.00
N LYS A 164 22.81 -4.28 9.80
CA LYS A 164 22.04 -5.36 10.44
C LYS A 164 20.60 -5.43 9.95
N ALA A 165 20.25 -4.58 9.01
CA ALA A 165 18.89 -4.48 8.49
C ALA A 165 18.52 -5.75 7.73
N LYS A 166 17.42 -6.39 8.13
CA LYS A 166 16.89 -7.61 7.52
C LYS A 166 15.43 -7.45 7.18
N ILE A 167 15.08 -7.88 5.98
CA ILE A 167 13.68 -7.94 5.53
C ILE A 167 13.41 -9.34 5.01
N ARG A 168 12.27 -9.91 5.39
CA ARG A 168 11.83 -11.22 4.93
C ARG A 168 10.41 -11.16 4.40
N LEU A 169 10.22 -11.72 3.22
CA LEU A 169 8.92 -11.98 2.63
C LEU A 169 8.58 -13.46 2.78
N GLU A 170 7.49 -13.78 3.43
CA GLU A 170 6.98 -15.15 3.53
C GLU A 170 5.59 -15.24 2.87
N VAL A 171 5.40 -16.26 2.02
CA VAL A 171 4.11 -16.53 1.38
C VAL A 171 3.76 -17.98 1.60
N ILE A 172 2.65 -18.20 2.29
CA ILE A 172 2.17 -19.54 2.64
C ILE A 172 0.68 -19.69 2.30
N GLU A 173 0.25 -20.90 2.04
CA GLU A 173 -1.16 -21.25 2.05
C GLU A 173 -1.61 -21.51 3.48
N SER A 174 -2.67 -20.84 3.92
CA SER A 174 -3.29 -21.04 5.22
C SER A 174 -4.51 -21.96 5.07
N SER A 175 -4.28 -23.25 4.87
CA SER A 175 -5.32 -24.28 4.78
C SER A 175 -5.65 -24.93 6.13
N GLN A 176 -4.92 -24.58 7.21
CA GLN A 176 -4.89 -25.38 8.44
C GLN A 176 -5.50 -24.74 9.68
N CYS A 177 -6.07 -23.54 9.61
CA CYS A 177 -6.83 -23.00 10.74
C CYS A 177 -8.31 -23.27 10.55
N SER A 178 -8.78 -24.24 11.24
CA SER A 178 -10.01 -25.02 11.25
C SER A 178 -11.37 -24.30 11.22
N HIS A 179 -11.62 -23.21 10.60
CA HIS A 179 -12.95 -22.63 10.31
C HIS A 179 -12.92 -21.47 9.31
N LEU A 180 -11.75 -21.12 8.77
CA LEU A 180 -11.61 -20.06 7.76
C LEU A 180 -11.42 -20.70 6.37
N PRO A 181 -11.92 -20.06 5.31
CA PRO A 181 -11.70 -20.56 3.96
C PRO A 181 -10.19 -20.59 3.65
N PRO A 182 -9.74 -21.52 2.78
CA PRO A 182 -8.35 -21.56 2.31
C PRO A 182 -7.92 -20.18 1.83
N SER A 183 -6.78 -19.70 2.28
CA SER A 183 -6.30 -18.36 1.99
C SER A 183 -4.80 -18.32 1.76
N ILE A 184 -4.34 -17.35 0.98
CA ILE A 184 -2.93 -17.00 0.91
C ILE A 184 -2.62 -16.03 2.05
N CYS A 185 -1.58 -16.33 2.79
CA CYS A 185 -1.04 -15.50 3.85
C CYS A 185 0.34 -14.99 3.43
N VAL A 186 0.49 -13.68 3.33
CA VAL A 186 1.74 -13.00 2.99
C VAL A 186 2.22 -12.23 4.19
N LYS A 187 3.43 -12.53 4.67
CA LYS A 187 4.07 -11.80 5.76
C LYS A 187 5.27 -11.02 5.25
N VAL A 188 5.31 -9.74 5.60
CA VAL A 188 6.50 -8.90 5.45
C VAL A 188 7.04 -8.64 6.85
N ILE A 189 8.27 -9.05 7.09
CA ILE A 189 8.91 -9.07 8.39
C ILE A 189 10.18 -8.23 8.28
N ASP A 190 10.36 -7.28 9.19
CA ASP A 190 11.58 -6.49 9.29
C ASP A 190 12.05 -6.39 10.74
N ASN A 191 13.33 -6.18 10.90
CA ASN A 191 13.97 -5.90 12.20
C ASN A 191 14.32 -4.42 12.37
N GLY A 192 13.47 -3.53 11.84
CA GLY A 192 13.67 -2.09 11.89
C GLY A 192 13.32 -1.44 13.24
N CYS A 193 13.08 -0.13 13.20
CA CYS A 193 12.77 0.65 14.40
C CYS A 193 11.52 0.20 15.16
N GLY A 194 10.64 -0.58 14.48
CA GLY A 194 9.37 -1.00 15.04
C GLY A 194 8.31 0.10 15.06
N ILE A 195 7.15 -0.23 15.61
CA ILE A 195 6.01 0.68 15.75
C ILE A 195 5.66 0.78 17.23
N PRO A 196 5.67 1.98 17.82
CA PRO A 196 5.24 2.18 19.20
C PRO A 196 3.80 1.72 19.45
N PRO A 197 3.48 1.12 20.61
CA PRO A 197 2.14 0.61 20.91
C PRO A 197 1.04 1.67 20.75
N GLU A 198 1.30 2.91 21.12
CA GLU A 198 0.39 4.04 21.01
C GLU A 198 0.04 4.40 19.56
N HIS A 199 0.85 4.00 18.59
CA HIS A 199 0.62 4.24 17.18
C HIS A 199 -0.15 3.11 16.50
N MET A 200 -0.12 1.88 17.06
CA MET A 200 -0.64 0.66 16.42
C MET A 200 -2.11 0.76 16.01
N GLU A 201 -2.95 1.43 16.79
CA GLU A 201 -4.38 1.60 16.49
C GLU A 201 -4.65 2.55 15.32
N HIS A 202 -3.66 3.38 14.95
CA HIS A 202 -3.85 4.45 13.97
C HIS A 202 -3.08 4.26 12.66
N ILE A 203 -2.16 3.27 12.59
CA ILE A 203 -1.27 3.10 11.42
C ILE A 203 -2.00 2.81 10.10
N PHE A 204 -3.23 2.31 10.14
CA PHE A 204 -4.05 2.04 8.96
C PHE A 204 -4.98 3.20 8.61
N GLN A 205 -5.07 4.23 9.45
CA GLN A 205 -5.90 5.40 9.17
C GLN A 205 -5.26 6.24 8.06
N PRO A 206 -6.05 6.73 7.08
CA PRO A 206 -5.53 7.55 6.00
C PRO A 206 -4.96 8.87 6.55
N PHE A 207 -3.87 9.33 5.93
CA PHE A 207 -3.12 10.54 6.30
C PHE A 207 -2.42 10.50 7.67
N VAL A 208 -2.41 9.36 8.34
CA VAL A 208 -1.62 9.17 9.56
C VAL A 208 -0.23 8.68 9.17
N THR A 209 0.79 9.47 9.51
CA THR A 209 2.20 9.13 9.28
C THR A 209 3.08 9.60 10.42
N TYR A 210 4.04 8.79 10.77
CA TYR A 210 5.10 9.10 11.75
C TYR A 210 6.47 9.19 11.08
N LYS A 211 6.49 9.14 9.73
CA LYS A 211 7.69 9.26 8.92
C LYS A 211 7.79 10.67 8.34
N SER A 212 8.98 11.25 8.37
CA SER A 212 9.25 12.49 7.64
C SER A 212 9.08 12.26 6.13
N GLY A 213 8.26 13.08 5.48
CA GLY A 213 7.95 12.96 4.05
C GLY A 213 7.02 11.81 3.67
N GLY A 214 6.46 11.11 4.64
CA GLY A 214 5.43 10.09 4.37
C GLY A 214 4.06 10.74 4.16
N THR A 215 3.26 10.17 3.26
CA THR A 215 1.89 10.64 2.94
C THR A 215 0.83 10.13 3.91
N GLY A 216 1.12 9.00 4.60
CA GLY A 216 0.17 8.32 5.46
C GLY A 216 -0.93 7.56 4.71
N LEU A 217 -0.80 7.37 3.40
CA LEU A 217 -1.79 6.66 2.59
C LEU A 217 -1.41 5.22 2.28
N GLY A 218 -0.14 4.85 2.28
CA GLY A 218 0.33 3.53 1.83
C GLY A 218 -0.31 2.35 2.58
N LEU A 219 -0.33 2.38 3.92
CA LEU A 219 -0.97 1.32 4.72
C LEU A 219 -2.49 1.33 4.59
N ALA A 220 -3.12 2.50 4.53
CA ALA A 220 -4.56 2.62 4.30
C ALA A 220 -4.98 2.08 2.92
N ILE A 221 -4.20 2.32 1.87
CA ILE A 221 -4.38 1.73 0.54
C ILE A 221 -4.26 0.20 0.62
N THR A 222 -3.22 -0.29 1.30
CA THR A 222 -2.97 -1.73 1.45
C THR A 222 -4.12 -2.43 2.17
N GLU A 223 -4.64 -1.85 3.24
CA GLU A 223 -5.78 -2.38 3.98
C GLU A 223 -7.04 -2.43 3.10
N ARG A 224 -7.33 -1.36 2.36
CA ARG A 224 -8.48 -1.33 1.43
C ARG A 224 -8.36 -2.36 0.32
N ILE A 225 -7.17 -2.53 -0.26
CA ILE A 225 -6.91 -3.57 -1.26
C ILE A 225 -7.14 -4.96 -0.66
N ALA A 226 -6.62 -5.22 0.55
CA ALA A 226 -6.84 -6.49 1.23
C ALA A 226 -8.33 -6.78 1.44
N ARG A 227 -9.08 -5.83 2.00
CA ARG A 227 -10.53 -5.94 2.23
C ARG A 227 -11.32 -6.13 0.94
N SER A 228 -10.95 -5.43 -0.13
CA SER A 228 -11.61 -5.56 -1.44
C SER A 228 -11.40 -6.94 -2.07
N HIS A 229 -10.29 -7.62 -1.77
CA HIS A 229 -10.06 -9.02 -2.14
C HIS A 229 -10.70 -10.02 -1.16
N GLY A 230 -11.55 -9.57 -0.23
CA GLY A 230 -12.18 -10.42 0.78
C GLY A 230 -11.23 -10.89 1.89
N GLY A 231 -10.09 -10.25 2.02
CA GLY A 231 -9.03 -10.56 2.98
C GLY A 231 -8.90 -9.53 4.10
N SER A 232 -7.75 -9.55 4.75
CA SER A 232 -7.41 -8.64 5.85
C SER A 232 -5.94 -8.25 5.86
N LEU A 233 -5.64 -7.14 6.52
CA LEU A 233 -4.29 -6.69 6.85
C LEU A 233 -4.18 -6.53 8.36
N SER A 234 -3.13 -7.07 8.94
CA SER A 234 -2.81 -6.89 10.36
C SER A 234 -1.32 -6.58 10.54
N ALA A 235 -0.99 -6.00 11.69
CA ALA A 235 0.38 -5.72 12.07
C ALA A 235 0.64 -6.18 13.50
N SER A 236 1.86 -6.61 13.76
CA SER A 236 2.40 -6.78 15.11
C SER A 236 3.81 -6.23 15.14
N SER A 237 4.19 -5.56 16.22
CA SER A 237 5.52 -4.97 16.34
C SER A 237 6.02 -4.97 17.77
N VAL A 238 7.31 -5.19 17.91
CA VAL A 238 8.08 -4.96 19.12
C VAL A 238 9.09 -3.86 18.78
N PRO A 239 8.97 -2.65 19.36
CA PRO A 239 9.84 -1.53 19.05
C PRO A 239 11.32 -1.88 19.18
N GLY A 240 12.09 -1.59 18.13
CA GLY A 240 13.53 -1.87 18.06
C GLY A 240 13.92 -3.32 17.79
N GLU A 241 12.97 -4.24 17.65
CA GLU A 241 13.24 -5.67 17.45
C GLU A 241 12.66 -6.21 16.16
N LEU A 242 11.33 -6.08 15.98
CA LEU A 242 10.63 -6.78 14.91
C LEU A 242 9.32 -6.07 14.55
N THR A 243 9.04 -5.95 13.25
CA THR A 243 7.70 -5.63 12.74
C THR A 243 7.25 -6.73 11.78
N VAL A 244 6.01 -7.14 11.90
CA VAL A 244 5.37 -8.12 11.02
C VAL A 244 4.06 -7.54 10.50
N PHE A 245 3.97 -7.31 9.20
CA PHE A 245 2.72 -7.08 8.50
C PHE A 245 2.23 -8.40 7.90
N THR A 246 0.97 -8.73 8.16
CA THR A 246 0.33 -9.95 7.64
C THR A 246 -0.85 -9.56 6.76
N LEU A 247 -0.75 -9.85 5.48
CA LEU A 247 -1.81 -9.70 4.47
C LEU A 247 -2.40 -11.07 4.19
N THR A 248 -3.71 -11.21 4.31
CA THR A 248 -4.42 -12.45 3.93
C THR A 248 -5.46 -12.15 2.86
N PHE A 249 -5.72 -13.10 1.98
CA PHE A 249 -6.83 -13.06 1.05
C PHE A 249 -7.27 -14.48 0.68
N PRO A 250 -8.59 -14.72 0.47
CA PRO A 250 -9.12 -16.05 0.24
C PRO A 250 -8.69 -16.60 -1.13
N ILE A 251 -8.51 -17.89 -1.21
CA ILE A 251 -8.39 -18.64 -2.45
C ILE A 251 -9.82 -18.84 -2.96
N GLN A 252 -10.24 -18.03 -3.95
CA GLN A 252 -11.56 -18.18 -4.54
C GLN A 252 -11.52 -19.37 -5.51
N ASN A 253 -12.11 -20.48 -5.10
CA ASN A 253 -12.43 -21.56 -6.02
C ASN A 253 -13.70 -21.17 -6.76
N HIS A 254 -13.59 -20.79 -8.02
CA HIS A 254 -14.74 -20.80 -8.91
C HIS A 254 -15.04 -22.26 -9.25
N GLY A 255 -16.01 -22.86 -8.49
CA GLY A 255 -16.64 -24.11 -8.87
C GLY A 255 -17.59 -23.89 -10.05
#